data_5f3860ce87b1ce372a9ebab3998e7cd4
#
_entry.id   5f3860ce87b1ce372a9ebab3998e7cd4
#
_cell.length_a   1.000
_cell.length_b   1.000
_cell.length_c   1.000
_cell.angle_alpha   90.00
_cell.angle_beta   90.00
_cell.angle_gamma   90.00
#
_symmetry.space_group_name_H-M   'P 1'
#
loop_
_entity.id
_entity.type
_entity.pdbx_description
1 polymer ?
#
loop_
_entity_poly.entity_id
_entity_poly.type
_entity_poly.pdbx_seq_one_letter_code
_entity_poly.pdbx_strand_id
1 'polypeptide(L)'
;MSLDPVQYRNPSFMDVAETKKPPKKYIFYVDSDLRLSRESSSSSSFSYILYLPQDATQVSVMQASIPKTYYLVQAGSNTFTLKHGVSTYVITVPIGNYSMRKFKSVLTTLLNAASAFVYTIVYPGQTDDSAETGKFVYTVTGNAGVQPQFIFPSTSTLYRQMGFEEASTNTFVGSTITSANVIDFDIVSAIYILSDICEAGPNQQQSSSVLQEIFSQNNVSMSRIGFVNPCPELTAKPLMKDRTVFTFSICDNDSRPLDLNGLQINLSLLVF
;
A
#
# COMPACT_ATOMS: atom_id res chain seq x y z
N MET A 1 71.02 40.09 -32.11
CA MET A 1 69.93 39.16 -31.85
C MET A 1 69.14 39.69 -30.67
N SER A 2 67.99 40.32 -30.92
CA SER A 2 67.12 40.88 -29.88
C SER A 2 66.11 39.78 -29.57
N LEU A 3 65.98 39.43 -28.29
CA LEU A 3 64.96 38.50 -27.79
C LEU A 3 63.76 39.33 -27.40
N ASP A 4 62.63 39.12 -28.08
CA ASP A 4 61.35 39.69 -27.76
C ASP A 4 60.85 39.19 -26.38
N PRO A 5 60.33 40.05 -25.52
CA PRO A 5 59.78 39.65 -24.24
C PRO A 5 58.41 38.95 -24.44
N VAL A 6 58.31 37.72 -23.97
CA VAL A 6 57.07 36.92 -23.90
C VAL A 6 56.07 37.67 -23.01
N GLN A 7 55.04 38.23 -23.61
CA GLN A 7 53.89 38.80 -22.89
C GLN A 7 53.10 37.64 -22.25
N TYR A 8 53.22 37.52 -20.93
CA TYR A 8 52.28 36.70 -20.13
C TYR A 8 50.90 37.39 -20.17
N ARG A 9 49.99 36.89 -20.97
CA ARG A 9 48.55 37.16 -20.81
C ARG A 9 48.11 36.48 -19.53
N ASN A 10 47.79 37.30 -18.50
CA ASN A 10 47.02 36.83 -17.39
C ASN A 10 45.68 36.24 -17.90
N PRO A 11 45.36 34.99 -17.63
CA PRO A 11 44.00 34.52 -17.87
C PRO A 11 43.11 35.34 -16.93
N SER A 12 42.16 36.07 -17.48
CA SER A 12 41.11 36.72 -16.70
C SER A 12 40.28 35.61 -16.03
N PHE A 13 40.73 35.24 -14.85
CA PHE A 13 39.88 34.53 -13.90
C PHE A 13 38.85 35.52 -13.43
N MET A 14 37.66 35.40 -13.95
CA MET A 14 36.34 35.69 -13.35
C MET A 14 35.28 35.76 -14.43
N ASP A 15 35.00 34.62 -15.06
CA ASP A 15 33.61 34.31 -15.29
C ASP A 15 33.02 34.05 -13.88
N VAL A 16 32.54 35.11 -13.25
CA VAL A 16 31.66 34.96 -12.08
C VAL A 16 30.45 34.23 -12.61
N ALA A 17 30.40 32.90 -12.36
CA ALA A 17 29.23 32.12 -12.63
C ALA A 17 28.05 32.92 -12.08
N GLU A 18 27.15 33.35 -12.94
CA GLU A 18 25.91 33.98 -12.51
C GLU A 18 25.32 33.10 -11.43
N THR A 19 25.34 33.59 -10.18
CA THR A 19 24.73 32.89 -9.08
C THR A 19 23.24 32.82 -9.38
N LYS A 20 22.82 31.69 -9.97
CA LYS A 20 21.38 31.44 -10.21
C LYS A 20 20.69 31.69 -8.89
N LYS A 21 19.80 32.66 -8.84
CA LYS A 21 18.96 32.90 -7.66
C LYS A 21 18.34 31.55 -7.25
N PRO A 22 18.37 31.20 -5.96
CA PRO A 22 17.72 29.97 -5.52
C PRO A 22 16.24 29.99 -5.99
N PRO A 23 15.71 28.85 -6.43
CA PRO A 23 14.33 28.78 -6.89
C PRO A 23 13.38 29.23 -5.78
N LYS A 24 12.35 29.96 -6.13
CA LYS A 24 11.29 30.31 -5.18
C LYS A 24 10.59 29.04 -4.75
N LYS A 25 10.26 28.95 -3.47
CA LYS A 25 9.56 27.80 -2.87
C LYS A 25 8.16 28.23 -2.46
N TYR A 26 7.19 27.39 -2.83
CA TYR A 26 5.76 27.59 -2.55
C TYR A 26 5.23 26.36 -1.81
N ILE A 27 4.40 26.56 -0.81
CA ILE A 27 3.77 25.48 -0.06
C ILE A 27 2.28 25.49 -0.38
N PHE A 28 1.78 24.35 -0.85
CA PHE A 28 0.37 24.12 -1.10
C PHE A 28 -0.18 23.10 -0.10
N TYR A 29 -1.32 23.42 0.48
CA TYR A 29 -2.04 22.54 1.40
C TYR A 29 -3.18 21.88 0.64
N VAL A 30 -3.20 20.55 0.60
CA VAL A 30 -4.22 19.74 -0.05
C VAL A 30 -4.97 18.99 1.04
N ASP A 31 -6.26 19.28 1.17
CA ASP A 31 -7.17 18.60 2.08
C ASP A 31 -8.25 17.88 1.28
N SER A 32 -8.34 16.55 1.43
CA SER A 32 -9.34 15.78 0.69
C SER A 32 -10.79 16.11 1.05
N ASP A 33 -11.04 16.83 2.14
CA ASP A 33 -12.38 17.32 2.48
C ASP A 33 -12.82 18.50 1.58
N LEU A 34 -11.86 19.25 1.04
CA LEU A 34 -12.07 20.37 0.12
C LEU A 34 -12.00 19.95 -1.36
N ARG A 35 -12.15 18.66 -1.67
CA ARG A 35 -12.14 18.12 -3.04
C ARG A 35 -13.27 18.66 -3.90
N LEU A 36 -13.06 18.69 -5.21
CA LEU A 36 -13.99 19.27 -6.21
C LEU A 36 -15.37 18.62 -6.24
N SER A 37 -15.45 17.30 -5.99
CA SER A 37 -16.72 16.56 -5.97
C SER A 37 -16.70 15.52 -4.84
N ARG A 38 -17.70 15.56 -3.98
CA ARG A 38 -17.89 14.56 -2.92
C ARG A 38 -18.73 13.37 -3.37
N GLU A 39 -19.48 13.50 -4.48
CA GLU A 39 -20.43 12.48 -4.92
C GLU A 39 -19.78 11.33 -5.70
N SER A 40 -18.69 11.60 -6.42
CA SER A 40 -18.04 10.62 -7.31
C SER A 40 -16.66 10.19 -6.88
N SER A 41 -16.09 10.77 -5.82
CA SER A 41 -14.75 10.50 -5.34
C SER A 41 -14.73 10.04 -3.89
N SER A 42 -13.90 9.04 -3.59
CA SER A 42 -13.61 8.63 -2.22
C SER A 42 -12.59 9.56 -1.59
N SER A 43 -12.42 9.51 -0.26
CA SER A 43 -11.33 10.21 0.42
C SER A 43 -9.95 9.71 0.03
N SER A 44 -9.86 8.50 -0.53
CA SER A 44 -8.63 7.88 -1.02
C SER A 44 -8.33 8.13 -2.50
N SER A 45 -9.29 8.73 -3.25
CA SER A 45 -9.10 9.17 -4.65
C SER A 45 -9.98 10.38 -4.92
N PHE A 46 -9.38 11.54 -5.15
CA PHE A 46 -10.08 12.82 -5.27
C PHE A 46 -9.36 13.78 -6.19
N SER A 47 -10.10 14.73 -6.77
CA SER A 47 -9.55 15.83 -7.55
C SER A 47 -9.52 17.12 -6.76
N TYR A 48 -8.47 17.92 -6.97
CA TYR A 48 -8.21 19.17 -6.28
C TYR A 48 -7.73 20.25 -7.23
N ILE A 49 -8.13 21.52 -7.01
CA ILE A 49 -7.67 22.65 -7.82
C ILE A 49 -6.41 23.22 -7.20
N LEU A 50 -5.34 23.34 -8.02
CA LEU A 50 -4.11 24.02 -7.66
C LEU A 50 -3.70 24.99 -8.77
N TYR A 51 -3.50 26.24 -8.42
CA TYR A 51 -2.96 27.27 -9.33
C TYR A 51 -1.44 27.33 -9.14
N LEU A 52 -0.73 26.61 -9.99
CA LEU A 52 0.72 26.45 -9.88
C LEU A 52 1.45 27.70 -10.41
N PRO A 53 2.54 28.12 -9.75
CA PRO A 53 3.37 29.22 -10.24
C PRO A 53 4.02 28.86 -11.59
N GLN A 54 4.13 29.83 -12.48
CA GLN A 54 4.71 29.61 -13.81
C GLN A 54 6.21 29.30 -13.77
N ASP A 55 6.93 29.82 -12.79
CA ASP A 55 8.36 29.61 -12.58
C ASP A 55 8.69 28.28 -11.88
N ALA A 56 7.70 27.57 -11.32
CA ALA A 56 7.91 26.29 -10.68
C ALA A 56 8.14 25.16 -11.69
N THR A 57 9.02 24.22 -11.38
CA THR A 57 9.40 23.10 -12.26
C THR A 57 9.34 21.74 -11.58
N GLN A 58 9.27 21.74 -10.25
CA GLN A 58 9.32 20.53 -9.45
C GLN A 58 8.29 20.55 -8.32
N VAL A 59 7.88 19.36 -7.90
CA VAL A 59 6.95 19.14 -6.80
C VAL A 59 7.42 17.98 -5.94
N SER A 60 7.25 18.09 -4.63
CA SER A 60 7.45 17.00 -3.68
C SER A 60 6.43 17.07 -2.55
N VAL A 61 6.20 15.94 -1.87
CA VAL A 61 5.45 15.91 -0.62
C VAL A 61 6.38 16.32 0.52
N MET A 62 6.02 17.39 1.23
CA MET A 62 6.73 17.85 2.41
C MET A 62 6.20 17.16 3.67
N GLN A 63 4.88 17.05 3.77
CA GLN A 63 4.21 16.39 4.89
C GLN A 63 2.94 15.68 4.41
N ALA A 64 2.59 14.60 5.09
CA ALA A 64 1.32 13.91 4.91
C ALA A 64 0.75 13.44 6.24
N SER A 65 -0.58 13.46 6.34
CA SER A 65 -1.32 12.89 7.46
C SER A 65 -2.42 12.00 6.91
N ILE A 66 -2.26 10.67 7.04
CA ILE A 66 -3.10 9.65 6.43
C ILE A 66 -3.76 8.83 7.54
N PRO A 67 -5.10 8.67 7.56
CA PRO A 67 -5.76 7.80 8.53
C PRO A 67 -5.41 6.33 8.29
N LYS A 68 -5.01 5.59 9.31
CA LYS A 68 -4.85 4.13 9.27
C LYS A 68 -6.19 3.43 9.61
N THR A 69 -7.20 3.71 8.79
CA THR A 69 -8.59 3.21 8.99
C THR A 69 -9.01 2.18 7.95
N TYR A 70 -8.16 1.89 6.98
CA TYR A 70 -8.37 0.82 6.03
C TYR A 70 -8.40 -0.55 6.72
N TYR A 71 -9.25 -1.43 6.22
CA TYR A 71 -9.40 -2.78 6.80
C TYR A 71 -8.42 -3.76 6.19
N LEU A 72 -7.94 -4.67 7.04
CA LEU A 72 -7.12 -5.81 6.64
C LEU A 72 -7.89 -6.74 5.69
N VAL A 73 -9.16 -6.98 6.00
CA VAL A 73 -10.09 -7.76 5.17
C VAL A 73 -11.08 -6.78 4.55
N GLN A 74 -11.02 -6.62 3.23
CA GLN A 74 -11.80 -5.63 2.48
C GLN A 74 -12.88 -6.30 1.61
N ALA A 75 -13.91 -5.53 1.25
CA ALA A 75 -14.94 -5.98 0.32
C ALA A 75 -14.34 -6.35 -1.04
N GLY A 76 -14.86 -7.42 -1.65
CA GLY A 76 -14.42 -7.91 -2.96
C GLY A 76 -13.14 -8.75 -2.93
N SER A 77 -12.39 -8.75 -1.81
CA SER A 77 -11.19 -9.58 -1.65
C SER A 77 -11.26 -10.55 -0.46
N ASN A 78 -12.41 -10.64 0.18
CA ASN A 78 -12.67 -11.33 1.44
C ASN A 78 -13.28 -12.73 1.28
N THR A 79 -13.09 -13.37 0.14
CA THR A 79 -13.68 -14.70 -0.13
C THR A 79 -12.62 -15.70 -0.54
N PHE A 80 -12.85 -16.96 -0.19
CA PHE A 80 -12.18 -18.13 -0.75
C PHE A 80 -13.18 -19.29 -0.84
N THR A 81 -12.81 -20.34 -1.57
CA THR A 81 -13.65 -21.52 -1.75
C THR A 81 -13.12 -22.67 -0.91
N LEU A 82 -14.02 -23.29 -0.14
CA LEU A 82 -13.82 -24.58 0.49
C LEU A 82 -14.47 -25.65 -0.40
N LYS A 83 -13.70 -26.64 -0.84
CA LYS A 83 -14.20 -27.74 -1.69
C LYS A 83 -14.03 -29.08 -0.98
N HIS A 84 -15.09 -29.90 -0.99
CA HIS A 84 -15.10 -31.28 -0.49
C HIS A 84 -15.60 -32.23 -1.59
N GLY A 85 -14.70 -32.95 -2.24
CA GLY A 85 -15.06 -33.77 -3.37
C GLY A 85 -15.77 -32.96 -4.45
N VAL A 86 -17.08 -33.18 -4.64
CA VAL A 86 -17.91 -32.45 -5.60
C VAL A 86 -18.60 -31.22 -5.02
N SER A 87 -18.68 -31.10 -3.70
CA SER A 87 -19.33 -29.97 -3.01
C SER A 87 -18.39 -28.77 -2.89
N THR A 88 -18.95 -27.60 -3.16
CA THR A 88 -18.19 -26.33 -3.16
C THR A 88 -18.91 -25.28 -2.29
N TYR A 89 -18.21 -24.64 -1.39
CA TYR A 89 -18.71 -23.63 -0.46
C TYR A 89 -17.87 -22.36 -0.57
N VAL A 90 -18.54 -21.24 -0.86
CA VAL A 90 -17.86 -19.93 -0.81
C VAL A 90 -17.85 -19.45 0.63
N ILE A 91 -16.66 -19.25 1.17
CA ILE A 91 -16.46 -18.72 2.51
C ILE A 91 -16.20 -17.23 2.40
N THR A 92 -17.02 -16.42 3.07
CA THR A 92 -16.88 -14.97 3.12
C THR A 92 -16.47 -14.56 4.53
N VAL A 93 -15.27 -14.03 4.67
CA VAL A 93 -14.80 -13.46 5.94
C VAL A 93 -15.38 -12.06 6.10
N PRO A 94 -15.97 -11.70 7.24
CA PRO A 94 -16.49 -10.35 7.45
C PRO A 94 -15.40 -9.28 7.29
N ILE A 95 -15.78 -8.14 6.74
CA ILE A 95 -14.88 -6.99 6.56
C ILE A 95 -14.41 -6.48 7.92
N GLY A 96 -13.13 -6.14 8.05
CA GLY A 96 -12.60 -5.56 9.29
C GLY A 96 -11.11 -5.83 9.54
N ASN A 97 -10.67 -5.34 10.69
CA ASN A 97 -9.33 -5.58 11.20
C ASN A 97 -9.35 -6.72 12.22
N TYR A 98 -8.41 -7.63 12.07
CA TYR A 98 -8.31 -8.83 12.88
C TYR A 98 -6.93 -8.95 13.53
N SER A 99 -6.91 -9.31 14.80
CA SER A 99 -5.74 -9.98 15.36
C SER A 99 -5.72 -11.43 14.86
N MET A 100 -4.56 -12.04 14.82
CA MET A 100 -4.39 -13.47 14.47
C MET A 100 -5.37 -14.37 15.25
N ARG A 101 -5.50 -14.18 16.56
CA ARG A 101 -6.42 -14.94 17.42
C ARG A 101 -7.88 -14.77 17.00
N LYS A 102 -8.31 -13.54 16.72
CA LYS A 102 -9.70 -13.26 16.29
C LYS A 102 -9.97 -13.83 14.92
N PHE A 103 -9.03 -13.68 13.98
CA PHE A 103 -9.14 -14.23 12.63
C PHE A 103 -9.27 -15.75 12.67
N LYS A 104 -8.39 -16.45 13.42
CA LYS A 104 -8.46 -17.88 13.63
C LYS A 104 -9.85 -18.33 14.13
N SER A 105 -10.39 -17.65 15.14
CA SER A 105 -11.71 -17.96 15.70
C SER A 105 -12.83 -17.77 14.68
N VAL A 106 -12.84 -16.65 13.96
CA VAL A 106 -13.85 -16.37 12.93
C VAL A 106 -13.77 -17.40 11.80
N LEU A 107 -12.56 -17.68 11.31
CA LEU A 107 -12.35 -18.61 10.22
C LEU A 107 -12.79 -20.04 10.63
N THR A 108 -12.46 -20.50 11.85
CA THR A 108 -12.92 -21.79 12.37
C THR A 108 -14.46 -21.87 12.40
N THR A 109 -15.11 -20.80 12.86
CA THR A 109 -16.59 -20.73 12.90
C THR A 109 -17.19 -20.81 11.49
N LEU A 110 -16.63 -20.07 10.53
CA LEU A 110 -17.12 -20.06 9.14
C LEU A 110 -16.95 -21.42 8.44
N LEU A 111 -15.79 -22.06 8.62
CA LEU A 111 -15.55 -23.39 8.05
C LEU A 111 -16.50 -24.43 8.62
N ASN A 112 -16.74 -24.42 9.93
CA ASN A 112 -17.64 -25.35 10.61
C ASN A 112 -19.13 -25.08 10.30
N ALA A 113 -19.49 -23.84 9.99
CA ALA A 113 -20.85 -23.52 9.56
C ALA A 113 -21.13 -23.92 8.11
N ALA A 114 -20.11 -23.89 7.24
CA ALA A 114 -20.25 -24.19 5.81
C ALA A 114 -20.28 -25.70 5.53
N SER A 115 -19.78 -26.52 6.41
CA SER A 115 -19.52 -27.94 6.15
C SER A 115 -20.00 -28.82 7.32
N ALA A 116 -20.39 -30.07 7.01
CA ALA A 116 -20.64 -31.08 8.01
C ALA A 116 -19.35 -31.62 8.67
N PHE A 117 -18.17 -31.29 8.13
CA PHE A 117 -16.89 -31.65 8.72
C PHE A 117 -16.50 -30.66 9.81
N VAL A 118 -15.71 -31.10 10.78
CA VAL A 118 -15.24 -30.24 11.87
C VAL A 118 -13.81 -29.82 11.60
N TYR A 119 -13.62 -28.51 11.48
CA TYR A 119 -12.31 -27.86 11.30
C TYR A 119 -11.79 -27.32 12.60
N THR A 120 -10.50 -27.50 12.82
CA THR A 120 -9.71 -26.80 13.85
C THR A 120 -8.52 -26.14 13.24
N ILE A 121 -8.16 -24.97 13.77
CA ILE A 121 -6.99 -24.21 13.32
C ILE A 121 -6.10 -23.98 14.53
N VAL A 122 -4.84 -24.38 14.41
CA VAL A 122 -3.82 -24.20 15.46
C VAL A 122 -2.71 -23.30 14.93
N TYR A 123 -2.20 -22.46 15.79
CA TYR A 123 -0.95 -21.74 15.58
C TYR A 123 0.08 -22.34 16.56
N PRO A 124 1.04 -23.13 16.05
CA PRO A 124 2.05 -23.77 16.88
C PRO A 124 2.86 -22.76 17.70
N GLY A 125 3.21 -23.12 18.95
CA GLY A 125 3.91 -22.25 19.88
C GLY A 125 3.04 -21.25 20.65
N GLN A 126 1.74 -21.10 20.31
CA GLN A 126 0.85 -20.18 21.02
C GLN A 126 0.25 -20.77 22.32
N THR A 127 -0.01 -22.07 22.31
CA THR A 127 -0.69 -22.79 23.43
C THR A 127 0.00 -24.08 23.83
N ASP A 128 1.10 -24.40 23.20
CA ASP A 128 1.92 -25.60 23.43
C ASP A 128 3.40 -25.23 23.38
N ASP A 129 4.27 -26.18 23.77
CA ASP A 129 5.74 -26.01 23.77
C ASP A 129 6.37 -26.27 22.39
N SER A 130 5.57 -26.32 21.32
CA SER A 130 6.09 -26.49 19.96
C SER A 130 6.78 -25.22 19.46
N ALA A 131 7.69 -25.35 18.49
CA ALA A 131 8.36 -24.23 17.88
C ALA A 131 7.34 -23.32 17.14
N GLU A 132 7.44 -22.02 17.37
CA GLU A 132 6.64 -21.01 16.66
C GLU A 132 7.14 -20.90 15.22
N THR A 133 6.33 -21.36 14.27
CA THR A 133 6.69 -21.39 12.83
C THR A 133 6.13 -20.24 12.04
N GLY A 134 5.25 -19.42 12.64
CA GLY A 134 4.53 -18.37 11.92
C GLY A 134 3.44 -18.91 10.98
N LYS A 135 3.07 -20.19 11.06
CA LYS A 135 2.16 -20.86 10.13
C LYS A 135 0.91 -21.38 10.85
N PHE A 136 -0.23 -21.40 10.16
CA PHE A 136 -1.40 -22.12 10.64
C PHE A 136 -1.35 -23.60 10.26
N VAL A 137 -1.81 -24.44 11.19
CA VAL A 137 -2.11 -25.85 10.95
C VAL A 137 -3.63 -26.03 10.97
N TYR A 138 -4.18 -26.47 9.85
CA TYR A 138 -5.60 -26.75 9.70
C TYR A 138 -5.82 -28.27 9.80
N THR A 139 -6.74 -28.68 10.64
CA THR A 139 -7.11 -30.08 10.80
C THR A 139 -8.60 -30.25 10.55
N VAL A 140 -8.99 -31.33 9.89
CA VAL A 140 -10.38 -31.69 9.63
C VAL A 140 -10.68 -33.07 10.22
N THR A 141 -11.86 -33.23 10.81
CA THR A 141 -12.36 -34.52 11.31
C THR A 141 -13.75 -34.78 10.73
N GLY A 142 -14.13 -36.07 10.68
CA GLY A 142 -15.40 -36.49 10.09
C GLY A 142 -15.43 -36.53 8.55
N ASN A 143 -14.29 -36.33 7.92
CA ASN A 143 -14.17 -36.23 6.46
C ASN A 143 -14.20 -37.59 5.71
N ALA A 144 -14.26 -38.73 6.41
CA ALA A 144 -14.40 -40.08 5.83
C ALA A 144 -13.47 -40.35 4.63
N GLY A 145 -12.21 -39.84 4.68
CA GLY A 145 -11.22 -39.98 3.61
C GLY A 145 -11.33 -38.94 2.49
N VAL A 146 -12.33 -38.08 2.48
CA VAL A 146 -12.39 -36.93 1.56
C VAL A 146 -11.33 -35.93 1.92
N GLN A 147 -10.53 -35.47 0.94
CA GLN A 147 -9.50 -34.46 1.14
C GLN A 147 -10.08 -33.08 0.78
N PRO A 148 -10.31 -32.19 1.75
CA PRO A 148 -10.76 -30.85 1.47
C PRO A 148 -9.71 -30.03 0.71
N GLN A 149 -10.15 -28.96 0.08
CA GLN A 149 -9.29 -28.01 -0.62
C GLN A 149 -9.68 -26.59 -0.24
N PHE A 150 -8.68 -25.73 -0.02
CA PHE A 150 -8.83 -24.28 -0.02
C PHE A 150 -8.42 -23.74 -1.40
N ILE A 151 -9.31 -23.02 -2.06
CA ILE A 151 -9.07 -22.44 -3.38
C ILE A 151 -9.20 -20.94 -3.28
N PHE A 152 -8.13 -20.21 -3.61
CA PHE A 152 -8.09 -18.75 -3.58
C PHE A 152 -8.26 -18.21 -4.99
N PRO A 153 -9.31 -17.40 -5.27
CA PRO A 153 -9.38 -16.64 -6.51
C PRO A 153 -8.32 -15.53 -6.52
N SER A 154 -7.89 -15.09 -7.69
CA SER A 154 -6.92 -14.01 -7.85
C SER A 154 -7.34 -12.67 -7.24
N THR A 155 -8.62 -12.47 -7.00
CA THR A 155 -9.18 -11.28 -6.32
C THR A 155 -9.08 -11.35 -4.80
N SER A 156 -8.86 -12.53 -4.22
CA SER A 156 -8.80 -12.72 -2.76
C SER A 156 -7.45 -12.27 -2.21
N THR A 157 -7.46 -11.61 -1.05
CA THR A 157 -6.24 -11.31 -0.28
C THR A 157 -6.09 -12.25 0.92
N LEU A 158 -7.09 -13.06 1.21
CA LEU A 158 -7.11 -13.96 2.38
C LEU A 158 -6.00 -15.00 2.37
N TYR A 159 -5.43 -15.30 1.21
CA TYR A 159 -4.30 -16.22 1.11
C TYR A 159 -3.13 -15.80 1.99
N ARG A 160 -2.88 -14.48 2.18
CA ARG A 160 -1.81 -13.96 3.05
C ARG A 160 -2.09 -14.24 4.53
N GLN A 161 -3.31 -13.88 5.00
CA GLN A 161 -3.70 -14.13 6.40
C GLN A 161 -3.81 -15.62 6.73
N MET A 162 -4.08 -16.44 5.72
CA MET A 162 -4.16 -17.89 5.87
C MET A 162 -2.82 -18.59 5.61
N GLY A 163 -1.80 -17.88 5.12
CA GLY A 163 -0.44 -18.37 4.87
C GLY A 163 -0.33 -19.24 3.61
N PHE A 164 -1.08 -18.94 2.57
CA PHE A 164 -1.02 -19.64 1.27
C PHE A 164 -0.52 -18.72 0.15
N GLU A 165 -0.58 -19.19 -1.07
CA GLU A 165 -0.21 -18.43 -2.26
C GLU A 165 -1.45 -17.88 -2.97
N GLU A 166 -1.25 -16.78 -3.73
CA GLU A 166 -2.28 -16.20 -4.57
C GLU A 166 -2.74 -17.17 -5.65
N ALA A 167 -4.03 -17.11 -5.99
CA ALA A 167 -4.65 -17.92 -7.04
C ALA A 167 -4.35 -19.43 -6.94
N SER A 168 -4.16 -19.95 -5.72
CA SER A 168 -3.71 -21.31 -5.46
C SER A 168 -4.85 -22.25 -5.04
N THR A 169 -4.62 -23.54 -5.27
CA THR A 169 -5.44 -24.64 -4.73
C THR A 169 -4.60 -25.45 -3.76
N ASN A 170 -5.06 -25.51 -2.51
CA ASN A 170 -4.33 -26.12 -1.41
C ASN A 170 -5.12 -27.32 -0.88
N THR A 171 -4.62 -28.54 -1.11
CA THR A 171 -5.30 -29.79 -0.79
C THR A 171 -4.79 -30.35 0.54
N PHE A 172 -5.71 -30.76 1.39
CA PHE A 172 -5.36 -31.46 2.63
C PHE A 172 -4.71 -32.82 2.33
N VAL A 173 -3.69 -33.17 3.07
CA VAL A 173 -3.08 -34.51 3.03
C VAL A 173 -3.65 -35.31 4.21
N GLY A 174 -4.49 -36.28 3.90
CA GLY A 174 -5.29 -36.95 4.94
C GLY A 174 -6.26 -35.98 5.61
N SER A 175 -6.03 -35.67 6.88
CA SER A 175 -6.88 -34.79 7.68
C SER A 175 -6.23 -33.45 8.02
N THR A 176 -5.05 -33.14 7.46
CA THR A 176 -4.27 -31.95 7.91
C THR A 176 -3.67 -31.22 6.71
N ILE A 177 -3.56 -29.90 6.83
CA ILE A 177 -2.73 -29.06 5.98
C ILE A 177 -2.05 -27.98 6.82
N THR A 178 -0.76 -27.82 6.63
CA THR A 178 0.00 -26.67 7.17
C THR A 178 0.10 -25.59 6.09
N SER A 179 -0.07 -24.34 6.46
CA SER A 179 0.08 -23.24 5.50
C SER A 179 1.49 -23.25 4.89
N ALA A 180 1.57 -22.98 3.58
CA ALA A 180 2.83 -23.01 2.85
C ALA A 180 3.77 -21.88 3.32
N ASN A 181 3.20 -20.70 3.54
CA ASN A 181 3.91 -19.49 3.97
C ASN A 181 3.57 -19.12 5.42
N VAL A 182 4.35 -18.20 5.98
CA VAL A 182 4.03 -17.51 7.24
C VAL A 182 2.76 -16.67 7.03
N ILE A 183 1.89 -16.64 8.03
CA ILE A 183 0.69 -15.79 8.02
C ILE A 183 1.08 -14.33 8.08
N ASP A 184 0.43 -13.50 7.27
CA ASP A 184 0.70 -12.07 7.19
C ASP A 184 -0.55 -11.27 7.56
N PHE A 185 -0.43 -10.47 8.63
CA PHE A 185 -1.45 -9.54 9.11
C PHE A 185 -1.02 -8.07 8.96
N ASP A 186 0.16 -7.81 8.37
CA ASP A 186 0.64 -6.45 8.03
C ASP A 186 0.81 -6.28 6.53
N ILE A 187 -0.28 -6.49 5.78
CA ILE A 187 -0.28 -6.49 4.32
C ILE A 187 0.03 -5.11 3.71
N VAL A 188 -0.16 -4.03 4.45
CA VAL A 188 0.10 -2.67 3.99
C VAL A 188 1.37 -2.16 4.63
N SER A 189 2.51 -2.61 4.12
CA SER A 189 3.84 -2.17 4.59
C SER A 189 4.21 -0.78 4.08
N ALA A 190 3.70 -0.39 2.93
CA ALA A 190 3.90 0.93 2.32
C ALA A 190 2.59 1.47 1.74
N ILE A 191 2.46 2.78 1.81
CA ILE A 191 1.37 3.55 1.21
C ILE A 191 1.97 4.43 0.12
N TYR A 192 1.38 4.41 -1.06
CA TYR A 192 1.77 5.23 -2.19
C TYR A 192 0.77 6.35 -2.38
N ILE A 193 1.26 7.58 -2.38
CA ILE A 193 0.51 8.76 -2.83
C ILE A 193 0.76 8.88 -4.33
N LEU A 194 -0.28 8.71 -5.12
CA LEU A 194 -0.27 8.85 -6.56
C LEU A 194 -0.87 10.20 -6.95
N SER A 195 -0.32 10.86 -7.97
CA SER A 195 -0.90 12.07 -8.52
C SER A 195 -0.44 12.32 -9.95
N ASP A 196 -1.32 12.88 -10.76
CA ASP A 196 -1.02 13.40 -12.10
C ASP A 196 -0.40 14.81 -12.10
N ILE A 197 -0.07 15.36 -10.91
CA ILE A 197 0.68 16.60 -10.76
C ILE A 197 2.15 16.45 -11.16
N CYS A 198 2.68 15.24 -11.20
CA CYS A 198 4.04 14.96 -11.61
C CYS A 198 4.10 13.93 -12.73
N GLU A 199 5.19 13.97 -13.51
CA GLU A 199 5.44 12.98 -14.55
C GLU A 199 5.71 11.59 -13.97
N ALA A 200 5.26 10.54 -14.69
CA ALA A 200 5.57 9.17 -14.35
C ALA A 200 7.08 8.93 -14.49
N GLY A 201 7.70 8.36 -13.46
CA GLY A 201 9.11 7.98 -13.52
C GLY A 201 9.34 6.81 -14.49
N PRO A 202 10.50 6.73 -15.16
CA PRO A 202 10.79 5.72 -16.19
C PRO A 202 10.81 4.27 -15.67
N ASN A 203 10.90 4.05 -14.37
CA ASN A 203 11.02 2.74 -13.74
C ASN A 203 9.76 2.28 -12.99
N GLN A 204 8.63 2.97 -13.17
CA GLN A 204 7.40 2.61 -12.46
C GLN A 204 6.56 1.65 -13.30
N GLN A 205 6.35 0.44 -12.79
CA GLN A 205 5.43 -0.55 -13.37
C GLN A 205 3.96 -0.12 -13.32
N GLN A 206 3.67 0.95 -12.59
CA GLN A 206 2.34 1.52 -12.44
C GLN A 206 2.14 2.66 -13.45
N SER A 207 0.97 2.69 -14.08
CA SER A 207 0.57 3.71 -15.07
C SER A 207 0.34 5.11 -14.47
N SER A 208 0.43 5.26 -13.16
CA SER A 208 0.23 6.52 -12.42
C SER A 208 1.52 6.97 -11.76
N SER A 209 1.70 8.29 -11.70
CA SER A 209 2.89 8.92 -11.13
C SER A 209 2.89 8.75 -9.61
N VAL A 210 3.82 7.97 -9.06
CA VAL A 210 4.04 7.92 -7.62
C VAL A 210 4.67 9.24 -7.17
N LEU A 211 3.93 10.03 -6.43
CA LEU A 211 4.42 11.29 -5.86
C LEU A 211 5.26 11.04 -4.62
N GLN A 212 4.81 10.11 -3.75
CA GLN A 212 5.52 9.77 -2.51
C GLN A 212 5.19 8.33 -2.07
N GLU A 213 6.20 7.62 -1.58
CA GLU A 213 6.08 6.38 -0.82
C GLU A 213 6.22 6.67 0.67
N ILE A 214 5.36 6.08 1.49
CA ILE A 214 5.33 6.24 2.95
C ILE A 214 5.26 4.86 3.59
N PHE A 215 6.26 4.51 4.39
CA PHE A 215 6.23 3.24 5.12
C PHE A 215 5.24 3.29 6.28
N SER A 216 4.35 2.31 6.34
CA SER A 216 3.29 2.19 7.35
C SER A 216 3.77 1.50 8.63
N GLN A 217 5.02 1.71 9.04
CA GLN A 217 5.61 1.00 10.16
C GLN A 217 4.98 1.41 11.51
N ASN A 218 4.69 0.40 12.35
CA ASN A 218 4.38 0.51 13.79
C ASN A 218 3.21 1.41 14.21
N ASN A 219 2.32 1.80 13.31
CA ASN A 219 1.16 2.58 13.69
C ASN A 219 0.00 1.67 14.13
N VAL A 220 -0.58 2.00 15.27
CA VAL A 220 -1.78 1.32 15.77
C VAL A 220 -2.95 1.54 14.79
N SER A 221 -3.78 0.51 14.61
CA SER A 221 -5.03 0.64 13.87
C SER A 221 -5.87 1.81 14.42
N MET A 222 -6.60 2.52 13.56
CA MET A 222 -7.39 3.72 13.88
C MET A 222 -6.57 4.95 14.31
N SER A 223 -5.26 4.95 14.08
CA SER A 223 -4.39 6.12 14.27
C SER A 223 -4.21 6.90 12.95
N ARG A 224 -3.39 7.93 12.97
CA ARG A 224 -2.93 8.62 11.76
C ARG A 224 -1.46 8.32 11.50
N ILE A 225 -1.14 8.06 10.26
CA ILE A 225 0.24 7.95 9.79
C ILE A 225 0.71 9.38 9.49
N GLY A 226 1.64 9.87 10.29
CA GLY A 226 2.32 11.15 10.05
C GLY A 226 3.58 10.90 9.24
N PHE A 227 3.73 11.61 8.13
CA PHE A 227 4.94 11.63 7.33
C PHE A 227 5.50 13.05 7.26
N VAL A 228 6.79 13.18 7.49
CA VAL A 228 7.55 14.42 7.29
C VAL A 228 8.76 14.07 6.43
N ASN A 229 8.89 14.73 5.30
CA ASN A 229 10.05 14.58 4.43
C ASN A 229 11.17 15.49 4.92
N PRO A 230 12.31 14.95 5.37
CA PRO A 230 13.41 15.77 5.87
C PRO A 230 14.15 16.54 4.76
N CYS A 231 14.08 16.05 3.51
CA CYS A 231 14.78 16.62 2.37
C CYS A 231 13.88 16.61 1.12
N PRO A 232 12.80 17.42 1.09
CA PRO A 232 11.81 17.36 0.01
C PRO A 232 12.40 17.70 -1.37
N GLU A 233 13.46 18.47 -1.45
CA GLU A 233 14.14 18.77 -2.72
C GLU A 233 14.81 17.54 -3.35
N LEU A 234 15.27 16.58 -2.56
CA LEU A 234 15.91 15.35 -3.06
C LEU A 234 14.89 14.35 -3.64
N THR A 235 13.64 14.45 -3.22
CA THR A 235 12.55 13.57 -3.67
C THR A 235 11.62 14.24 -4.68
N ALA A 236 11.99 15.44 -5.14
CA ALA A 236 11.19 16.22 -6.06
C ALA A 236 11.04 15.53 -7.43
N LYS A 237 9.87 15.67 -8.00
CA LYS A 237 9.47 15.15 -9.31
C LYS A 237 9.22 16.31 -10.28
N PRO A 238 9.43 16.11 -11.58
CA PRO A 238 9.04 17.11 -12.59
C PRO A 238 7.56 17.45 -12.48
N LEU A 239 7.22 18.72 -12.54
CA LEU A 239 5.89 19.25 -12.34
C LEU A 239 5.13 19.33 -13.68
N MET A 240 3.91 18.78 -13.72
CA MET A 240 2.97 18.95 -14.82
C MET A 240 2.22 20.28 -14.67
N LYS A 241 2.23 21.14 -15.73
CA LYS A 241 1.66 22.49 -15.70
C LYS A 241 0.53 22.73 -16.71
N ASP A 242 0.15 21.69 -17.44
CA ASP A 242 -0.83 21.77 -18.52
C ASP A 242 -2.28 21.89 -18.03
N ARG A 243 -2.49 21.84 -16.72
CA ARG A 243 -3.81 21.82 -16.09
C ARG A 243 -3.79 22.49 -14.71
N THR A 244 -5.00 22.73 -14.18
CA THR A 244 -5.24 23.28 -12.84
C THR A 244 -5.96 22.29 -11.92
N VAL A 245 -6.51 21.22 -12.47
CA VAL A 245 -7.18 20.16 -11.71
C VAL A 245 -6.27 18.94 -11.69
N PHE A 246 -5.91 18.50 -10.49
CA PHE A 246 -5.03 17.36 -10.26
C PHE A 246 -5.75 16.30 -9.44
N THR A 247 -5.49 15.04 -9.78
CA THR A 247 -6.03 13.89 -9.06
C THR A 247 -4.98 13.37 -8.09
N PHE A 248 -5.42 13.12 -6.86
CA PHE A 248 -4.63 12.45 -5.85
C PHE A 248 -5.30 11.13 -5.49
N SER A 249 -4.53 10.06 -5.35
CA SER A 249 -5.03 8.78 -4.90
C SER A 249 -4.02 8.09 -3.98
N ILE A 250 -4.54 7.19 -3.14
CA ILE A 250 -3.74 6.43 -2.18
C ILE A 250 -3.97 4.95 -2.42
N CYS A 251 -2.88 4.21 -2.55
CA CYS A 251 -2.92 2.76 -2.70
C CYS A 251 -1.88 2.07 -1.80
N ASP A 252 -2.03 0.77 -1.66
CA ASP A 252 -1.06 -0.11 -1.01
C ASP A 252 0.10 -0.49 -1.98
N ASN A 253 1.01 -1.34 -1.49
CA ASN A 253 2.14 -1.86 -2.25
C ASN A 253 1.75 -2.77 -3.45
N ASP A 254 0.49 -3.23 -3.50
CA ASP A 254 -0.05 -4.00 -4.63
C ASP A 254 -0.89 -3.13 -5.58
N SER A 255 -0.81 -1.80 -5.47
CA SER A 255 -1.60 -0.83 -6.25
C SER A 255 -3.10 -0.89 -6.00
N ARG A 256 -3.54 -1.47 -4.88
CA ARG A 256 -4.96 -1.51 -4.52
C ARG A 256 -5.34 -0.22 -3.81
N PRO A 257 -6.44 0.43 -4.21
CA PRO A 257 -6.92 1.62 -3.51
C PRO A 257 -7.22 1.31 -2.03
N LEU A 258 -6.73 2.16 -1.13
CA LEU A 258 -7.03 2.04 0.29
C LEU A 258 -8.33 2.77 0.62
N ASP A 259 -9.32 2.05 1.18
CA ASP A 259 -10.52 2.68 1.70
C ASP A 259 -10.24 3.27 3.10
N LEU A 260 -10.29 4.58 3.20
CA LEU A 260 -10.06 5.30 4.46
C LEU A 260 -11.32 5.45 5.32
N ASN A 261 -12.40 4.72 4.97
CA ASN A 261 -13.67 4.74 5.71
C ASN A 261 -14.21 6.17 5.95
N GLY A 262 -14.12 7.02 4.92
CA GLY A 262 -14.64 8.39 4.95
C GLY A 262 -13.76 9.42 5.67
N LEU A 263 -12.61 9.03 6.21
CA LEU A 263 -11.68 9.98 6.84
C LEU A 263 -10.78 10.67 5.81
N GLN A 264 -10.37 11.90 6.13
CA GLN A 264 -9.66 12.79 5.22
C GLN A 264 -8.14 12.62 5.30
N ILE A 265 -7.50 12.90 4.17
CA ILE A 265 -6.06 13.03 4.01
C ILE A 265 -5.69 14.51 3.96
N ASN A 266 -4.59 14.85 4.58
CA ASN A 266 -3.98 16.16 4.47
C ASN A 266 -2.55 16.01 3.94
N LEU A 267 -2.22 16.78 2.92
CA LEU A 267 -0.88 16.82 2.32
C LEU A 267 -0.37 18.26 2.31
N SER A 268 0.93 18.44 2.52
CA SER A 268 1.64 19.69 2.23
C SER A 268 2.61 19.40 1.10
N LEU A 269 2.44 20.10 -0.02
CA LEU A 269 3.29 19.99 -1.19
C LEU A 269 4.27 21.15 -1.22
N LEU A 270 5.54 20.87 -1.46
CA LEU A 270 6.55 21.84 -1.81
C LEU A 270 6.65 21.91 -3.34
N VAL A 271 6.51 23.09 -3.91
CA VAL A 271 6.59 23.37 -5.34
C VAL A 271 7.67 24.44 -5.58
N PHE A 272 8.60 24.20 -6.49
CA PHE A 272 9.72 25.13 -6.73
C PHE A 272 10.32 25.03 -8.13
#